data_d77b2b87223f3482e6b9d29ceebc0cd2
#
_entry.id   d77b2b87223f3482e6b9d29ceebc0cd2
#
_cell.length_a   1.000
_cell.length_b   1.000
_cell.length_c   1.000
_cell.angle_alpha   90.00
_cell.angle_beta   90.00
_cell.angle_gamma   90.00
#
_symmetry.space_group_name_H-M   'P 1'
#
loop_
_entity.id
_entity.type
_entity.pdbx_description
1 polymer ?
#
loop_
_entity_poly.entity_id
_entity_poly.type
_entity_poly.pdbx_seq_one_letter_code
_entity_poly.pdbx_strand_id
1 'polypeptide(L)'
;MISGTSVDAIDVALADMYQVDDTLTLTTLGYLELPWPAAVRERLLAALPPASPGPAEWVRHHAETGEAFGAAAAHALTELGPADLVVSHGQTLHHLVEGDRVVGTLQLGDPARVHAHTGLPVLADLRAADIAAGGQGAPLASTLDALWLADVPTAAVNLGGIANVTIVGTDAGPVTGDTGPANCLLDAAAADLGLRCDLDGALAAAGRVDEAALSALLADPYFARPLPKSTGREHFHAGYVRQVLGAATPTGPDLFTTLVELSARTVADVVREHRPRRLVVSGGGVSNPLLIQRLSRLTGLQPSNVLGLSAAAKEAYLMALIGWLSWHGLPGVASGPTGPVTGATHAAVLGSLTPPRAAAELAQAPTRLVVETAGVGNGARSAAGGLA
;
A
#
# COMPACT_ATOMS: atom_id res chain seq x y z
N MET A 1 -7.89 5.58 5.98
CA MET A 1 -6.69 6.07 6.69
C MET A 1 -5.54 5.07 6.60
N ILE A 2 -4.31 5.55 6.55
CA ILE A 2 -3.09 4.75 6.37
C ILE A 2 -1.88 5.51 6.93
N SER A 3 -0.82 4.79 7.29
CA SER A 3 0.52 5.37 7.42
C SER A 3 1.51 4.56 6.59
N GLY A 4 2.33 5.25 5.82
CA GLY A 4 3.35 4.64 4.99
C GLY A 4 4.49 3.99 5.80
N THR A 5 5.33 3.21 5.12
CA THR A 5 6.46 2.50 5.77
C THR A 5 7.54 3.42 6.34
N SER A 6 7.54 4.70 5.96
CA SER A 6 8.42 5.74 6.50
C SER A 6 7.99 6.26 7.87
N VAL A 7 6.76 5.95 8.31
CA VAL A 7 6.17 6.43 9.59
C VAL A 7 6.24 7.97 9.69
N ASP A 8 5.97 8.67 8.58
CA ASP A 8 6.07 10.13 8.55
C ASP A 8 4.81 10.78 9.14
N ALA A 9 3.65 10.33 8.72
CA ALA A 9 2.36 10.86 9.12
C ALA A 9 1.28 9.77 9.14
N ILE A 10 0.11 10.11 9.66
CA ILE A 10 -1.14 9.37 9.53
C ILE A 10 -1.99 10.12 8.51
N ASP A 11 -2.18 9.51 7.35
CA ASP A 11 -2.98 10.05 6.26
C ASP A 11 -4.44 9.66 6.43
N VAL A 12 -5.32 10.64 6.46
CA VAL A 12 -6.77 10.44 6.59
C VAL A 12 -7.48 11.16 5.45
N ALA A 13 -8.30 10.44 4.71
CA ALA A 13 -9.16 11.00 3.67
C ALA A 13 -10.63 10.69 3.96
N LEU A 14 -11.50 11.66 3.70
CA LEU A 14 -12.94 11.48 3.69
C LEU A 14 -13.45 11.50 2.24
N ALA A 15 -14.25 10.50 1.89
CA ALA A 15 -14.88 10.39 0.59
C ALA A 15 -16.36 10.02 0.74
N ASP A 16 -17.18 10.57 -0.13
CA ASP A 16 -18.52 10.07 -0.39
C ASP A 16 -18.51 9.16 -1.62
N MET A 17 -19.19 8.02 -1.55
CA MET A 17 -19.22 7.06 -2.63
C MET A 17 -20.61 6.51 -2.87
N TYR A 18 -21.03 6.54 -4.12
CA TYR A 18 -22.29 5.95 -4.58
C TYR A 18 -22.13 5.30 -5.95
N GLN A 19 -22.92 4.28 -6.22
CA GLN A 19 -22.92 3.58 -7.50
C GLN A 19 -24.24 3.83 -8.23
N VAL A 20 -24.13 4.11 -9.53
CA VAL A 20 -25.26 4.14 -10.46
C VAL A 20 -24.89 3.20 -11.61
N ASP A 21 -25.74 2.23 -11.85
CA ASP A 21 -25.48 1.14 -12.80
C ASP A 21 -24.14 0.45 -12.53
N ASP A 22 -23.18 0.49 -13.45
CA ASP A 22 -21.83 -0.06 -13.33
C ASP A 22 -20.77 0.97 -12.93
N THR A 23 -21.19 2.21 -12.69
CA THR A 23 -20.28 3.33 -12.43
C THR A 23 -20.28 3.71 -10.95
N LEU A 24 -19.14 3.52 -10.29
CA LEU A 24 -18.88 4.00 -8.94
C LEU A 24 -18.33 5.43 -9.00
N THR A 25 -18.99 6.35 -8.33
CA THR A 25 -18.51 7.72 -8.14
C THR A 25 -17.87 7.86 -6.77
N LEU A 26 -16.64 8.35 -6.74
CA LEU A 26 -15.92 8.73 -5.53
C LEU A 26 -15.77 10.25 -5.52
N THR A 27 -16.39 10.90 -4.56
CA THR A 27 -16.27 12.35 -4.34
C THR A 27 -15.32 12.59 -3.17
N THR A 28 -14.23 13.32 -3.44
CA THR A 28 -13.26 13.68 -2.41
C THR A 28 -13.83 14.81 -1.53
N LEU A 29 -14.02 14.56 -0.24
CA LEU A 29 -14.55 15.55 0.72
C LEU A 29 -13.44 16.23 1.51
N GLY A 30 -12.27 15.61 1.65
CA GLY A 30 -11.12 16.21 2.30
C GLY A 30 -10.00 15.21 2.59
N TYR A 31 -8.83 15.75 2.92
CA TYR A 31 -7.62 15.01 3.26
C TYR A 31 -6.83 15.75 4.33
N LEU A 32 -6.33 15.00 5.30
CA LEU A 32 -5.46 15.48 6.37
C LEU A 32 -4.22 14.58 6.46
N GLU A 33 -3.07 15.22 6.62
CA GLU A 33 -1.82 14.60 6.99
C GLU A 33 -1.53 14.96 8.44
N LEU A 34 -1.67 14.01 9.35
CA LEU A 34 -1.58 14.23 10.79
C LEU A 34 -0.28 13.68 11.35
N PRO A 35 0.43 14.45 12.20
CA PRO A 35 1.68 13.98 12.77
C PRO A 35 1.43 12.86 13.77
N TRP A 36 2.34 11.89 13.81
CA TRP A 36 2.40 10.91 14.87
C TRP A 36 2.72 11.57 16.23
N PRO A 37 2.17 11.07 17.35
CA PRO A 37 2.70 11.38 18.66
C PRO A 37 4.20 11.00 18.72
N ALA A 38 5.08 11.94 19.07
CA ALA A 38 6.53 11.78 18.91
C ALA A 38 7.08 10.49 19.55
N ALA A 39 6.64 10.17 20.77
CA ALA A 39 7.08 8.97 21.48
C ALA A 39 6.58 7.65 20.83
N VAL A 40 5.41 7.65 20.18
CA VAL A 40 4.89 6.48 19.46
C VAL A 40 5.72 6.29 18.19
N ARG A 41 5.95 7.37 17.44
CA ARG A 41 6.77 7.36 16.22
C ARG A 41 8.18 6.82 16.47
N GLU A 42 8.84 7.32 17.52
CA GLU A 42 10.18 6.87 17.89
C GLU A 42 10.22 5.36 18.17
N ARG A 43 9.25 4.84 18.93
CA ARG A 43 9.15 3.40 19.21
C ARG A 43 8.86 2.57 17.95
N LEU A 44 7.98 3.04 17.06
CA LEU A 44 7.69 2.35 15.80
C LEU A 44 8.94 2.28 14.91
N LEU A 45 9.67 3.37 14.77
CA LEU A 45 10.93 3.39 14.02
C LEU A 45 11.99 2.46 14.62
N ALA A 46 12.09 2.40 15.95
CA ALA A 46 13.00 1.49 16.63
C ALA A 46 12.60 0.00 16.50
N ALA A 47 11.33 -0.28 16.21
CA ALA A 47 10.81 -1.63 16.03
C ALA A 47 10.90 -2.15 14.59
N LEU A 48 11.26 -1.28 13.63
CA LEU A 48 11.41 -1.70 12.22
C LEU A 48 12.59 -2.67 12.05
N PRO A 49 12.53 -3.60 11.10
CA PRO A 49 13.65 -4.51 10.81
C PRO A 49 14.98 -3.74 10.62
N PRO A 50 16.10 -4.24 11.15
CA PRO A 50 16.31 -5.60 11.66
C PRO A 50 15.95 -5.84 13.13
N ALA A 51 15.29 -4.89 13.81
CA ALA A 51 14.85 -5.09 15.19
C ALA A 51 13.84 -6.25 15.29
N SER A 52 13.84 -6.92 16.44
CA SER A 52 12.95 -8.04 16.74
C SER A 52 12.31 -7.85 18.12
N PRO A 53 11.28 -6.98 18.22
CA PRO A 53 10.59 -6.72 19.48
C PRO A 53 9.99 -7.98 20.10
N GLY A 54 9.95 -8.03 21.43
CA GLY A 54 9.30 -9.09 22.16
C GLY A 54 7.77 -8.99 22.16
N PRO A 55 7.03 -10.03 22.58
CA PRO A 55 5.56 -10.06 22.56
C PRO A 55 4.90 -8.87 23.30
N ALA A 56 5.45 -8.47 24.43
CA ALA A 56 4.92 -7.34 25.21
C ALA A 56 5.06 -6.01 24.47
N GLU A 57 6.13 -5.83 23.70
CA GLU A 57 6.36 -4.65 22.87
C GLU A 57 5.40 -4.62 21.69
N TRP A 58 5.14 -5.77 21.05
CA TRP A 58 4.14 -5.88 19.99
C TRP A 58 2.75 -5.49 20.47
N VAL A 59 2.32 -5.98 21.64
CA VAL A 59 1.03 -5.60 22.23
C VAL A 59 0.96 -4.10 22.47
N ARG A 60 2.03 -3.51 23.01
CA ARG A 60 2.12 -2.06 23.24
C ARG A 60 2.03 -1.28 21.94
N HIS A 61 2.84 -1.62 20.95
CA HIS A 61 2.84 -0.94 19.65
C HIS A 61 1.48 -1.01 18.97
N HIS A 62 0.84 -2.20 19.00
CA HIS A 62 -0.49 -2.36 18.43
C HIS A 62 -1.53 -1.46 19.11
N ALA A 63 -1.52 -1.41 20.44
CA ALA A 63 -2.40 -0.56 21.22
C ALA A 63 -2.15 0.93 20.99
N GLU A 64 -0.89 1.39 21.09
CA GLU A 64 -0.53 2.81 20.93
C GLU A 64 -0.79 3.32 19.50
N THR A 65 -0.57 2.47 18.49
CA THR A 65 -0.93 2.78 17.11
C THR A 65 -2.45 2.91 16.97
N GLY A 66 -3.22 2.02 17.60
CA GLY A 66 -4.68 2.10 17.62
C GLY A 66 -5.20 3.40 18.26
N GLU A 67 -4.59 3.84 19.39
CA GLU A 67 -4.91 5.14 20.00
C GLU A 67 -4.60 6.32 19.06
N ALA A 68 -3.42 6.31 18.42
CA ALA A 68 -3.02 7.38 17.51
C ALA A 68 -3.95 7.46 16.28
N PHE A 69 -4.29 6.31 15.69
CA PHE A 69 -5.23 6.23 14.57
C PHE A 69 -6.65 6.62 14.99
N GLY A 70 -7.10 6.20 16.18
CA GLY A 70 -8.39 6.60 16.73
C GLY A 70 -8.51 8.11 16.94
N ALA A 71 -7.49 8.72 17.52
CA ALA A 71 -7.43 10.18 17.70
C ALA A 71 -7.42 10.90 16.34
N ALA A 72 -6.65 10.41 15.37
CA ALA A 72 -6.59 10.96 14.02
C ALA A 72 -7.96 10.86 13.30
N ALA A 73 -8.66 9.71 13.42
CA ALA A 73 -9.98 9.53 12.86
C ALA A 73 -11.02 10.47 13.49
N ALA A 74 -11.02 10.57 14.83
CA ALA A 74 -11.94 11.48 15.54
C ALA A 74 -11.69 12.96 15.18
N HIS A 75 -10.42 13.36 15.03
CA HIS A 75 -10.08 14.68 14.56
C HIS A 75 -10.58 14.92 13.12
N ALA A 76 -10.36 13.97 12.23
CA ALA A 76 -10.82 14.07 10.85
C ALA A 76 -12.36 14.15 10.73
N LEU A 77 -13.10 13.41 11.56
CA LEU A 77 -14.56 13.54 11.63
C LEU A 77 -15.03 14.93 12.06
N THR A 78 -14.24 15.60 12.90
CA THR A 78 -14.54 16.98 13.32
C THR A 78 -14.23 18.00 12.22
N GLU A 79 -13.12 17.85 11.52
CA GLU A 79 -12.63 18.80 10.52
C GLU A 79 -13.27 18.62 9.13
N LEU A 80 -13.49 17.36 8.72
CA LEU A 80 -13.92 17.02 7.36
C LEU A 80 -15.40 16.68 7.27
N GLY A 81 -15.99 16.20 8.36
CA GLY A 81 -17.41 15.82 8.40
C GLY A 81 -17.67 14.38 8.81
N PRO A 82 -18.94 13.96 8.87
CA PRO A 82 -19.35 12.64 9.31
C PRO A 82 -18.98 11.54 8.30
N ALA A 83 -18.88 10.31 8.82
CA ALA A 83 -18.68 9.10 8.03
C ALA A 83 -19.54 7.95 8.58
N ASP A 84 -19.76 6.92 7.75
CA ASP A 84 -20.49 5.71 8.13
C ASP A 84 -19.53 4.58 8.52
N LEU A 85 -18.28 4.63 8.05
CA LEU A 85 -17.27 3.59 8.19
C LEU A 85 -15.88 4.22 8.31
N VAL A 86 -15.07 3.74 9.23
CA VAL A 86 -13.63 3.99 9.24
C VAL A 86 -12.91 2.81 8.60
N VAL A 87 -12.02 3.09 7.66
CA VAL A 87 -11.16 2.08 7.05
C VAL A 87 -9.71 2.34 7.47
N SER A 88 -9.15 1.43 8.25
CA SER A 88 -7.81 1.55 8.80
C SER A 88 -6.88 0.51 8.20
N HIS A 89 -5.94 0.96 7.36
CA HIS A 89 -4.84 0.10 6.94
C HIS A 89 -3.86 -0.16 8.08
N GLY A 90 -3.77 0.76 9.04
CA GLY A 90 -2.77 0.72 10.10
C GLY A 90 -1.36 1.06 9.62
N GLN A 91 -0.37 0.76 10.47
CA GLN A 91 1.06 0.91 10.19
C GLN A 91 1.66 -0.45 9.85
N THR A 92 2.11 -0.63 8.62
CA THR A 92 2.85 -1.85 8.24
C THR A 92 4.21 -1.87 8.93
N LEU A 93 4.45 -2.92 9.68
CA LEU A 93 5.70 -3.12 10.37
C LEU A 93 6.52 -4.28 9.77
N HIS A 94 5.85 -5.32 9.34
CA HIS A 94 6.51 -6.49 8.76
C HIS A 94 5.66 -7.12 7.65
N HIS A 95 6.31 -7.54 6.58
CA HIS A 95 5.73 -8.32 5.50
C HIS A 95 6.67 -9.50 5.25
N LEU A 96 6.28 -10.67 5.77
CA LEU A 96 7.14 -11.83 5.79
C LEU A 96 7.02 -12.62 4.49
N VAL A 97 8.12 -12.65 3.74
CA VAL A 97 8.24 -13.39 2.49
C VAL A 97 9.25 -14.51 2.67
N GLU A 98 8.89 -15.72 2.31
CA GLU A 98 9.77 -16.90 2.28
C GLU A 98 9.78 -17.48 0.87
N GLY A 99 10.90 -17.38 0.18
CA GLY A 99 11.00 -17.72 -1.24
C GLY A 99 10.10 -16.81 -2.08
N ASP A 100 9.18 -17.40 -2.84
CA ASP A 100 8.20 -16.66 -3.65
C ASP A 100 6.83 -16.50 -2.96
N ARG A 101 6.71 -16.89 -1.70
CA ARG A 101 5.45 -16.90 -0.96
C ARG A 101 5.44 -15.88 0.16
N VAL A 102 4.37 -15.12 0.25
CA VAL A 102 4.07 -14.32 1.44
C VAL A 102 3.47 -15.24 2.51
N VAL A 103 4.14 -15.34 3.66
CA VAL A 103 3.69 -16.12 4.83
C VAL A 103 2.64 -15.33 5.61
N GLY A 104 2.84 -14.01 5.72
CA GLY A 104 1.94 -13.13 6.44
C GLY A 104 2.42 -11.69 6.43
N THR A 105 1.59 -10.83 6.98
CA THR A 105 1.87 -9.40 7.09
C THR A 105 1.37 -8.89 8.43
N LEU A 106 2.04 -7.89 8.98
CA LEU A 106 1.68 -7.29 10.25
C LEU A 106 1.48 -5.79 10.08
N GLN A 107 0.22 -5.39 10.14
CA GLN A 107 -0.21 -4.01 10.26
C GLN A 107 -0.63 -3.76 11.71
N LEU A 108 -0.03 -2.77 12.36
CA LEU A 108 -0.38 -2.33 13.70
C LEU A 108 -1.48 -1.29 13.67
N GLY A 109 -2.29 -1.28 14.72
CA GLY A 109 -3.41 -0.33 14.90
C GLY A 109 -4.67 -1.08 15.31
N ASP A 110 -4.87 -1.27 16.62
CA ASP A 110 -6.00 -1.97 17.20
C ASP A 110 -7.34 -1.32 16.77
N PRO A 111 -8.15 -1.99 15.94
CA PRO A 111 -9.39 -1.41 15.42
C PRO A 111 -10.45 -1.19 16.53
N ALA A 112 -10.39 -1.92 17.64
CA ALA A 112 -11.29 -1.70 18.76
C ALA A 112 -11.04 -0.33 19.43
N ARG A 113 -9.78 0.13 19.47
CA ARG A 113 -9.43 1.46 19.95
C ARG A 113 -9.89 2.55 18.99
N VAL A 114 -9.72 2.35 17.69
CA VAL A 114 -10.24 3.27 16.68
C VAL A 114 -11.77 3.38 16.80
N HIS A 115 -12.46 2.25 16.98
CA HIS A 115 -13.91 2.22 17.24
C HIS A 115 -14.27 2.99 18.53
N ALA A 116 -13.52 2.80 19.60
CA ALA A 116 -13.78 3.49 20.88
C ALA A 116 -13.66 5.03 20.77
N HIS A 117 -12.78 5.53 19.91
CA HIS A 117 -12.62 6.96 19.65
C HIS A 117 -13.72 7.55 18.76
N THR A 118 -14.25 6.76 17.81
CA THR A 118 -15.13 7.27 16.75
C THR A 118 -16.59 6.86 16.93
N GLY A 119 -16.85 5.75 17.63
CA GLY A 119 -18.18 5.12 17.68
C GLY A 119 -18.61 4.45 16.37
N LEU A 120 -17.78 4.52 15.31
CA LEU A 120 -18.09 3.98 13.99
C LEU A 120 -17.56 2.56 13.82
N PRO A 121 -18.16 1.75 12.94
CA PRO A 121 -17.55 0.49 12.52
C PRO A 121 -16.19 0.75 11.87
N VAL A 122 -15.23 -0.15 12.12
CA VAL A 122 -13.86 -0.05 11.62
C VAL A 122 -13.53 -1.28 10.78
N LEU A 123 -13.20 -1.10 9.52
CA LEU A 123 -12.64 -2.15 8.68
C LEU A 123 -11.11 -2.07 8.75
N ALA A 124 -10.48 -3.16 9.18
CA ALA A 124 -9.01 -3.27 9.30
C ALA A 124 -8.52 -4.59 8.70
N ASP A 125 -7.21 -4.83 8.77
CA ASP A 125 -6.58 -6.07 8.29
C ASP A 125 -6.83 -6.35 6.80
N LEU A 126 -6.59 -5.34 5.97
CA LEU A 126 -6.98 -5.31 4.55
C LEU A 126 -6.16 -6.24 3.64
N ARG A 127 -5.11 -6.91 4.13
CA ARG A 127 -4.20 -7.73 3.33
C ARG A 127 -4.34 -9.23 3.56
N ALA A 128 -4.81 -9.62 4.76
CA ALA A 128 -4.78 -11.01 5.21
C ALA A 128 -5.63 -11.95 4.35
N ALA A 129 -6.80 -11.49 3.89
CA ALA A 129 -7.68 -12.32 3.06
C ALA A 129 -7.06 -12.65 1.69
N ASP A 130 -6.37 -11.69 1.07
CA ASP A 130 -5.63 -11.92 -0.19
C ASP A 130 -4.47 -12.89 0.00
N ILE A 131 -3.70 -12.72 1.09
CA ILE A 131 -2.59 -13.63 1.43
C ILE A 131 -3.12 -15.05 1.70
N ALA A 132 -4.23 -15.18 2.42
CA ALA A 132 -4.88 -16.47 2.67
C ALA A 132 -5.35 -17.16 1.39
N ALA A 133 -5.72 -16.37 0.38
CA ALA A 133 -6.04 -16.86 -0.97
C ALA A 133 -4.79 -17.18 -1.82
N GLY A 134 -3.59 -17.08 -1.25
CA GLY A 134 -2.32 -17.33 -1.92
C GLY A 134 -1.71 -16.12 -2.64
N GLY A 135 -2.31 -14.95 -2.48
CA GLY A 135 -1.81 -13.68 -3.05
C GLY A 135 -0.68 -13.07 -2.23
N GLN A 136 -0.11 -12.01 -2.78
CA GLN A 136 0.99 -11.27 -2.15
C GLN A 136 0.50 -10.23 -1.12
N GLY A 137 -0.82 -9.98 -0.97
CA GLY A 137 -1.35 -8.92 -0.11
C GLY A 137 -0.99 -7.51 -0.58
N ALA A 138 -0.35 -7.38 -1.74
CA ALA A 138 0.13 -6.14 -2.35
C ALA A 138 0.31 -6.33 -3.87
N PRO A 139 0.32 -5.24 -4.68
CA PRO A 139 -0.06 -3.87 -4.29
C PRO A 139 -1.59 -3.69 -4.29
N LEU A 140 -2.15 -3.09 -3.25
CA LEU A 140 -3.59 -2.76 -3.20
C LEU A 140 -3.95 -1.61 -4.14
N ALA A 141 -2.99 -0.74 -4.48
CA ALA A 141 -3.19 0.41 -5.36
C ALA A 141 -3.73 0.03 -6.74
N SER A 142 -3.43 -1.17 -7.22
CA SER A 142 -3.92 -1.70 -8.49
C SER A 142 -5.45 -1.68 -8.61
N THR A 143 -6.19 -1.80 -7.51
CA THR A 143 -7.66 -1.76 -7.50
C THR A 143 -8.18 -0.38 -7.85
N LEU A 144 -7.62 0.67 -7.22
CA LEU A 144 -7.97 2.04 -7.55
C LEU A 144 -7.58 2.37 -9.00
N ASP A 145 -6.36 2.01 -9.38
CA ASP A 145 -5.85 2.29 -10.73
C ASP A 145 -6.68 1.58 -11.82
N ALA A 146 -7.11 0.34 -11.59
CA ALA A 146 -7.91 -0.41 -12.53
C ALA A 146 -9.34 0.15 -12.70
N LEU A 147 -9.94 0.68 -11.63
CA LEU A 147 -11.28 1.27 -11.69
C LEU A 147 -11.25 2.72 -12.22
N TRP A 148 -10.19 3.46 -11.90
CA TRP A 148 -10.13 4.89 -12.18
C TRP A 148 -9.49 5.24 -13.52
N LEU A 149 -8.49 4.47 -13.96
CA LEU A 149 -7.61 4.85 -15.07
C LEU A 149 -7.77 3.97 -16.32
N ALA A 150 -8.72 3.03 -16.32
CA ALA A 150 -8.85 2.06 -17.41
C ALA A 150 -9.55 2.59 -18.68
N ASP A 151 -9.95 3.86 -18.71
CA ASP A 151 -10.55 4.54 -19.87
C ASP A 151 -9.61 4.63 -21.08
N VAL A 152 -8.30 4.70 -20.83
CA VAL A 152 -7.25 4.61 -21.85
C VAL A 152 -6.08 3.79 -21.32
N PRO A 153 -5.26 3.16 -22.21
CA PRO A 153 -4.05 2.46 -21.79
C PRO A 153 -3.15 3.38 -20.94
N THR A 154 -3.03 3.07 -19.66
CA THR A 154 -2.36 3.91 -18.67
C THR A 154 -1.32 3.10 -17.89
N ALA A 155 -0.15 3.69 -17.67
CA ALA A 155 0.80 3.27 -16.66
C ALA A 155 0.63 4.18 -15.43
N ALA A 156 0.19 3.60 -14.32
CA ALA A 156 0.18 4.25 -13.02
C ALA A 156 1.44 3.83 -12.27
N VAL A 157 2.31 4.78 -11.97
CA VAL A 157 3.62 4.55 -11.32
C VAL A 157 3.61 5.20 -9.96
N ASN A 158 3.91 4.42 -8.92
CA ASN A 158 4.18 4.94 -7.59
C ASN A 158 5.70 4.97 -7.34
N LEU A 159 6.24 6.15 -7.12
CA LEU A 159 7.65 6.42 -6.85
C LEU A 159 7.89 6.51 -5.34
N GLY A 160 7.70 5.39 -4.64
CA GLY A 160 7.96 5.24 -3.20
C GLY A 160 9.44 4.98 -2.89
N GLY A 161 9.74 4.19 -1.86
CA GLY A 161 11.08 3.64 -1.64
C GLY A 161 11.47 2.69 -2.78
N ILE A 162 10.58 1.79 -3.12
CA ILE A 162 10.56 0.97 -4.35
C ILE A 162 9.55 1.59 -5.30
N ALA A 163 9.87 1.61 -6.59
CA ALA A 163 8.93 1.99 -7.63
C ALA A 163 8.09 0.79 -8.02
N ASN A 164 6.77 0.97 -8.08
CA ASN A 164 5.86 -0.01 -8.65
C ASN A 164 5.02 0.61 -9.77
N VAL A 165 4.53 -0.25 -10.65
CA VAL A 165 3.71 0.14 -11.79
C VAL A 165 2.46 -0.72 -11.85
N THR A 166 1.34 -0.10 -12.18
CA THR A 166 0.11 -0.79 -12.59
C THR A 166 -0.22 -0.35 -14.02
N ILE A 167 -0.30 -1.29 -14.93
CA ILE A 167 -0.72 -1.05 -16.31
C ILE A 167 -2.20 -1.41 -16.41
N VAL A 168 -3.02 -0.49 -16.87
CA VAL A 168 -4.48 -0.65 -16.99
C VAL A 168 -4.98 -0.14 -18.34
N GLY A 169 -6.25 -0.45 -18.69
CA GLY A 169 -6.88 0.01 -19.91
C GLY A 169 -6.33 -0.65 -21.18
N THR A 170 -5.69 -1.81 -21.06
CA THR A 170 -5.20 -2.63 -22.17
C THR A 170 -6.09 -3.85 -22.35
N ASP A 171 -6.11 -4.44 -23.57
CA ASP A 171 -6.85 -5.67 -23.84
C ASP A 171 -6.36 -6.87 -23.01
N ALA A 172 -5.11 -6.81 -22.55
CA ALA A 172 -4.52 -7.82 -21.69
C ALA A 172 -5.00 -7.72 -20.22
N GLY A 173 -5.83 -6.72 -19.90
CA GLY A 173 -6.27 -6.43 -18.52
C GLY A 173 -5.17 -5.83 -17.64
N PRO A 174 -5.45 -5.58 -16.35
CA PRO A 174 -4.50 -5.01 -15.43
C PRO A 174 -3.34 -5.95 -15.13
N VAL A 175 -2.12 -5.41 -15.11
CA VAL A 175 -0.91 -6.08 -14.64
C VAL A 175 -0.13 -5.12 -13.74
N THR A 176 0.48 -5.65 -12.67
CA THR A 176 1.21 -4.83 -11.70
C THR A 176 2.49 -5.49 -11.23
N GLY A 177 3.40 -4.72 -10.68
CA GLY A 177 4.61 -5.20 -10.02
C GLY A 177 5.62 -4.11 -9.78
N ASP A 178 6.69 -4.49 -9.07
CA ASP A 178 7.77 -3.57 -8.74
C ASP A 178 8.78 -3.48 -9.88
N THR A 179 9.16 -2.26 -10.23
CA THR A 179 10.13 -2.03 -11.31
C THR A 179 11.57 -2.02 -10.81
N GLY A 180 11.78 -1.61 -9.55
CA GLY A 180 13.10 -1.50 -8.93
C GLY A 180 13.15 -0.40 -7.88
N PRO A 181 14.37 0.05 -7.49
CA PRO A 181 14.53 1.11 -6.50
C PRO A 181 14.03 2.45 -7.04
N ALA A 182 13.35 3.23 -6.19
CA ALA A 182 13.10 4.64 -6.42
C ALA A 182 13.87 5.46 -5.38
N ASN A 183 13.23 5.83 -4.25
CA ASN A 183 13.91 6.66 -3.25
C ASN A 183 14.80 5.88 -2.29
N CYS A 184 14.65 4.56 -2.13
CA CYS A 184 15.36 3.81 -1.09
C CYS A 184 16.89 3.89 -1.19
N LEU A 185 17.46 3.87 -2.41
CA LEU A 185 18.90 4.02 -2.61
C LEU A 185 19.35 5.48 -2.53
N LEU A 186 18.51 6.42 -2.95
CA LEU A 186 18.74 7.87 -2.79
C LEU A 186 18.76 8.26 -1.31
N ASP A 187 17.79 7.77 -0.54
CA ASP A 187 17.71 8.01 0.91
C ASP A 187 18.91 7.40 1.64
N ALA A 188 19.35 6.20 1.24
CA ALA A 188 20.56 5.58 1.79
C ALA A 188 21.81 6.41 1.48
N ALA A 189 21.97 6.90 0.25
CA ALA A 189 23.07 7.79 -0.12
C ALA A 189 23.02 9.13 0.64
N ALA A 190 21.83 9.67 0.88
CA ALA A 190 21.64 10.90 1.65
C ALA A 190 22.00 10.69 3.13
N ALA A 191 21.62 9.54 3.72
CA ALA A 191 21.97 9.19 5.10
C ALA A 191 23.49 9.10 5.31
N ASP A 192 24.26 8.63 4.33
CA ASP A 192 25.72 8.64 4.38
C ASP A 192 26.31 10.05 4.46
N LEU A 193 25.57 11.07 4.03
CA LEU A 193 25.92 12.49 4.16
C LEU A 193 25.31 13.17 5.40
N GLY A 194 24.61 12.41 6.25
CA GLY A 194 23.89 12.96 7.42
C GLY A 194 22.60 13.71 7.04
N LEU A 195 22.08 13.50 5.81
CA LEU A 195 20.85 14.11 5.32
C LEU A 195 19.69 13.12 5.46
N ARG A 196 18.47 13.63 5.58
CA ARG A 196 17.25 12.80 5.60
C ARG A 196 16.91 12.28 4.20
N CYS A 197 17.07 13.10 3.18
CA CYS A 197 16.83 12.81 1.75
C CYS A 197 17.54 13.84 0.87
N ASP A 198 17.53 13.61 -0.43
CA ASP A 198 17.89 14.63 -1.44
C ASP A 198 16.68 15.54 -1.68
N LEU A 199 16.57 16.62 -0.91
CA LEU A 199 15.43 17.53 -0.97
C LEU A 199 15.29 18.14 -2.36
N ASP A 200 14.12 17.97 -2.96
CA ASP A 200 13.77 18.44 -4.31
C ASP A 200 14.74 17.96 -5.41
N GLY A 201 15.52 16.91 -5.17
CA GLY A 201 16.51 16.38 -6.10
C GLY A 201 17.70 17.30 -6.35
N ALA A 202 18.04 18.17 -5.38
CA ALA A 202 19.06 19.20 -5.54
C ALA A 202 20.45 18.61 -5.78
N LEU A 203 20.82 17.54 -5.07
CA LEU A 203 22.09 16.83 -5.30
C LEU A 203 22.08 16.11 -6.64
N ALA A 204 21.00 15.42 -6.97
CA ALA A 204 20.86 14.73 -8.25
C ALA A 204 20.92 15.69 -9.43
N ALA A 205 20.37 16.90 -9.31
CA ALA A 205 20.42 17.92 -10.38
C ALA A 205 21.82 18.50 -10.62
N ALA A 206 22.72 18.43 -9.63
CA ALA A 206 24.05 19.02 -9.69
C ALA A 206 25.13 18.07 -10.26
N GLY A 207 24.83 16.77 -10.40
CA GLY A 207 25.78 15.76 -10.84
C GLY A 207 25.60 15.35 -12.31
N ARG A 208 26.39 14.34 -12.68
CA ARG A 208 26.36 13.69 -13.98
C ARG A 208 26.19 12.19 -13.79
N VAL A 209 25.53 11.55 -14.77
CA VAL A 209 25.41 10.09 -14.81
C VAL A 209 26.78 9.47 -15.02
N ASP A 210 27.17 8.55 -14.15
CA ASP A 210 28.27 7.62 -14.39
C ASP A 210 27.73 6.42 -15.16
N GLU A 211 27.95 6.39 -16.46
CA GLU A 211 27.40 5.35 -17.34
C GLU A 211 27.99 3.96 -17.05
N ALA A 212 29.22 3.87 -16.53
CA ALA A 212 29.82 2.59 -16.15
C ALA A 212 29.15 2.01 -14.89
N ALA A 213 28.97 2.86 -13.89
CA ALA A 213 28.26 2.50 -12.66
C ALA A 213 26.79 2.15 -12.94
N LEU A 214 26.12 2.95 -13.76
CA LEU A 214 24.74 2.70 -14.16
C LEU A 214 24.58 1.37 -14.90
N SER A 215 25.48 1.07 -15.84
CA SER A 215 25.46 -0.19 -16.59
C SER A 215 25.65 -1.39 -15.66
N ALA A 216 26.54 -1.28 -14.67
CA ALA A 216 26.78 -2.34 -13.69
C ALA A 216 25.53 -2.55 -12.78
N LEU A 217 24.88 -1.48 -12.36
CA LEU A 217 23.64 -1.56 -11.56
C LEU A 217 22.47 -2.15 -12.37
N LEU A 218 22.31 -1.74 -13.64
CA LEU A 218 21.27 -2.27 -14.53
C LEU A 218 21.47 -3.74 -14.91
N ALA A 219 22.67 -4.29 -14.70
CA ALA A 219 22.95 -5.71 -14.94
C ALA A 219 22.33 -6.65 -13.87
N ASP A 220 21.70 -6.13 -12.83
CA ASP A 220 21.00 -6.93 -11.85
C ASP A 220 19.89 -7.78 -12.52
N PRO A 221 19.92 -9.12 -12.35
CA PRO A 221 18.96 -10.03 -12.99
C PRO A 221 17.49 -9.73 -12.67
N TYR A 222 17.21 -9.04 -11.55
CA TYR A 222 15.86 -8.63 -11.19
C TYR A 222 15.20 -7.78 -12.28
N PHE A 223 15.93 -6.87 -12.89
CA PHE A 223 15.37 -5.94 -13.89
C PHE A 223 14.88 -6.65 -15.15
N ALA A 224 15.54 -7.75 -15.53
CA ALA A 224 15.16 -8.55 -16.71
C ALA A 224 13.91 -9.43 -16.48
N ARG A 225 13.42 -9.56 -15.25
CA ARG A 225 12.21 -10.36 -14.96
C ARG A 225 10.97 -9.64 -15.50
N PRO A 226 10.02 -10.37 -16.15
CA PRO A 226 8.75 -9.80 -16.56
C PRO A 226 7.83 -9.51 -15.37
N LEU A 227 6.80 -8.68 -15.57
CA LEU A 227 5.69 -8.57 -14.63
C LEU A 227 4.80 -9.83 -14.68
N PRO A 228 4.18 -10.22 -13.53
CA PRO A 228 4.29 -9.63 -12.21
C PRO A 228 5.60 -10.01 -11.51
N LYS A 229 6.23 -9.04 -10.85
CA LYS A 229 7.43 -9.28 -10.02
C LYS A 229 7.40 -8.36 -8.80
N SER A 230 8.01 -8.80 -7.71
CA SER A 230 8.09 -8.05 -6.45
C SER A 230 9.51 -7.97 -5.94
N THR A 231 9.81 -6.89 -5.21
CA THR A 231 11.09 -6.65 -4.55
C THR A 231 10.90 -5.68 -3.38
N GLY A 232 11.95 -5.49 -2.58
CA GLY A 232 11.90 -4.61 -1.43
C GLY A 232 13.26 -4.11 -0.99
N ARG A 233 13.31 -3.52 0.19
CA ARG A 233 14.55 -3.04 0.81
C ARG A 233 15.49 -4.18 1.22
N GLU A 234 15.03 -5.42 1.27
CA GLU A 234 15.85 -6.61 1.48
C GLU A 234 16.80 -6.85 0.30
N HIS A 235 16.38 -6.51 -0.92
CA HIS A 235 17.21 -6.54 -2.12
C HIS A 235 17.95 -5.20 -2.31
N PHE A 236 17.21 -4.09 -2.39
CA PHE A 236 17.76 -2.75 -2.61
C PHE A 236 18.03 -2.04 -1.28
N HIS A 237 18.90 -2.65 -0.46
CA HIS A 237 19.27 -2.14 0.87
C HIS A 237 20.37 -1.05 0.80
N ALA A 238 20.65 -0.39 1.89
CA ALA A 238 21.62 0.69 1.97
C ALA A 238 23.04 0.31 1.47
N GLY A 239 23.44 -0.95 1.62
CA GLY A 239 24.73 -1.47 1.16
C GLY A 239 24.77 -1.90 -0.31
N TYR A 240 23.63 -1.98 -1.01
CA TYR A 240 23.50 -2.55 -2.35
C TYR A 240 24.44 -1.91 -3.35
N VAL A 241 24.47 -0.57 -3.43
CA VAL A 241 25.32 0.15 -4.39
C VAL A 241 26.80 -0.19 -4.20
N ARG A 242 27.27 -0.21 -2.95
CA ARG A 242 28.66 -0.56 -2.62
C ARG A 242 28.96 -2.03 -2.90
N GLN A 243 27.98 -2.90 -2.69
CA GLN A 243 28.11 -4.33 -2.99
C GLN A 243 28.30 -4.58 -4.49
N VAL A 244 27.58 -3.85 -5.34
CA VAL A 244 27.67 -4.01 -6.81
C VAL A 244 28.89 -3.32 -7.38
N LEU A 245 29.19 -2.09 -6.95
CA LEU A 245 30.19 -1.23 -7.57
C LEU A 245 31.55 -1.24 -6.86
N GLY A 246 31.61 -1.62 -5.59
CA GLY A 246 32.84 -1.61 -4.78
C GLY A 246 33.54 -0.25 -4.81
N ALA A 247 34.80 -0.23 -5.18
CA ALA A 247 35.61 0.99 -5.26
C ALA A 247 35.22 1.91 -6.45
N ALA A 248 34.42 1.42 -7.40
CA ALA A 248 33.94 2.20 -8.53
C ALA A 248 32.63 2.97 -8.20
N THR A 249 32.20 2.97 -6.94
CA THR A 249 31.01 3.73 -6.51
C THR A 249 31.23 5.23 -6.72
N PRO A 250 30.39 5.91 -7.52
CA PRO A 250 30.45 7.36 -7.66
C PRO A 250 30.26 8.06 -6.33
N THR A 251 30.73 9.28 -6.19
CA THR A 251 30.62 10.06 -4.95
C THR A 251 29.88 11.37 -5.17
N GLY A 252 29.33 11.94 -4.08
CA GLY A 252 28.63 13.23 -4.13
C GLY A 252 27.49 13.26 -5.16
N PRO A 253 27.27 14.40 -5.84
CA PRO A 253 26.16 14.59 -6.78
C PRO A 253 26.06 13.53 -7.89
N ASP A 254 27.19 13.01 -8.40
CA ASP A 254 27.20 12.04 -9.49
C ASP A 254 26.56 10.70 -9.08
N LEU A 255 26.72 10.29 -7.82
CA LEU A 255 26.00 9.14 -7.28
C LEU A 255 24.47 9.36 -7.34
N PHE A 256 24.00 10.50 -6.85
CA PHE A 256 22.55 10.81 -6.84
C PHE A 256 21.98 10.86 -8.25
N THR A 257 22.69 11.51 -9.19
CA THR A 257 22.25 11.57 -10.60
C THR A 257 22.20 10.19 -11.23
N THR A 258 23.18 9.33 -10.95
CA THR A 258 23.22 7.94 -11.44
C THR A 258 22.08 7.10 -10.87
N LEU A 259 21.76 7.26 -9.60
CA LEU A 259 20.64 6.55 -8.96
C LEU A 259 19.27 7.03 -9.46
N VAL A 260 19.10 8.33 -9.73
CA VAL A 260 17.89 8.86 -10.38
C VAL A 260 17.73 8.28 -11.78
N GLU A 261 18.81 8.20 -12.55
CA GLU A 261 18.81 7.58 -13.89
C GLU A 261 18.47 6.09 -13.82
N LEU A 262 19.01 5.35 -12.84
CA LEU A 262 18.66 3.95 -12.60
C LEU A 262 17.16 3.79 -12.39
N SER A 263 16.59 4.55 -11.46
CA SER A 263 15.16 4.52 -11.16
C SER A 263 14.31 4.87 -12.39
N ALA A 264 14.71 5.90 -13.14
CA ALA A 264 13.99 6.30 -14.34
C ALA A 264 14.02 5.24 -15.44
N ARG A 265 15.16 4.59 -15.67
CA ARG A 265 15.31 3.55 -16.71
C ARG A 265 14.53 2.29 -16.36
N THR A 266 14.60 1.82 -15.12
CA THR A 266 13.89 0.60 -14.71
C THR A 266 12.37 0.76 -14.80
N VAL A 267 11.83 1.94 -14.49
CA VAL A 267 10.42 2.27 -14.71
C VAL A 267 10.11 2.38 -16.22
N ALA A 268 10.93 3.13 -16.96
CA ALA A 268 10.68 3.39 -18.36
C ALA A 268 10.73 2.13 -19.22
N ASP A 269 11.56 1.16 -18.89
CA ASP A 269 11.67 -0.11 -19.62
C ASP A 269 10.34 -0.88 -19.54
N VAL A 270 9.75 -0.99 -18.34
CA VAL A 270 8.43 -1.62 -18.16
C VAL A 270 7.33 -0.83 -18.84
N VAL A 271 7.32 0.51 -18.69
CA VAL A 271 6.32 1.37 -19.34
C VAL A 271 6.37 1.22 -20.87
N ARG A 272 7.55 1.21 -21.48
CA ARG A 272 7.71 1.07 -22.93
C ARG A 272 7.26 -0.30 -23.46
N GLU A 273 7.49 -1.36 -22.71
CA GLU A 273 7.05 -2.71 -23.07
C GLU A 273 5.53 -2.77 -23.25
N HIS A 274 4.77 -2.11 -22.38
CA HIS A 274 3.32 -2.14 -22.37
C HIS A 274 2.65 -1.04 -23.22
N ARG A 275 3.43 -0.09 -23.76
CA ARG A 275 2.98 0.96 -24.70
C ARG A 275 1.74 1.74 -24.25
N PRO A 276 1.67 2.24 -23.00
CA PRO A 276 0.55 3.03 -22.55
C PRO A 276 0.46 4.35 -23.31
N ARG A 277 -0.71 4.98 -23.28
CA ARG A 277 -0.95 6.32 -23.85
C ARG A 277 -0.84 7.41 -22.78
N ARG A 278 -0.93 7.03 -21.51
CA ARG A 278 -0.91 7.95 -20.37
C ARG A 278 0.05 7.42 -19.29
N LEU A 279 0.78 8.32 -18.68
CA LEU A 279 1.66 8.05 -17.55
C LEU A 279 1.18 8.87 -16.36
N VAL A 280 0.73 8.20 -15.31
CA VAL A 280 0.33 8.82 -14.04
C VAL A 280 1.39 8.49 -13.00
N VAL A 281 1.88 9.50 -12.29
CA VAL A 281 2.90 9.33 -11.26
C VAL A 281 2.39 9.75 -9.89
N SER A 282 2.83 9.04 -8.86
CA SER A 282 2.50 9.31 -7.45
C SER A 282 3.69 8.93 -6.56
N GLY A 283 3.55 9.13 -5.25
CA GLY A 283 4.59 8.86 -4.27
C GLY A 283 5.61 9.98 -4.14
N GLY A 284 6.47 9.89 -3.11
CA GLY A 284 7.43 10.94 -2.76
C GLY A 284 8.42 11.32 -3.86
N GLY A 285 8.73 10.39 -4.78
CA GLY A 285 9.64 10.64 -5.90
C GLY A 285 9.15 11.70 -6.90
N VAL A 286 7.85 12.06 -6.89
CA VAL A 286 7.33 13.15 -7.73
C VAL A 286 7.93 14.52 -7.37
N SER A 287 8.42 14.67 -6.14
CA SER A 287 9.12 15.88 -5.67
C SER A 287 10.53 16.02 -6.24
N ASN A 288 11.05 15.02 -6.95
CA ASN A 288 12.35 15.10 -7.63
C ASN A 288 12.15 15.49 -9.11
N PRO A 289 12.38 16.76 -9.50
CA PRO A 289 12.14 17.23 -10.87
C PRO A 289 13.02 16.51 -11.91
N LEU A 290 14.24 16.10 -11.53
CA LEU A 290 15.13 15.37 -12.44
C LEU A 290 14.56 13.98 -12.76
N LEU A 291 14.02 13.26 -11.78
CA LEU A 291 13.38 11.96 -11.97
C LEU A 291 12.18 12.08 -12.93
N ILE A 292 11.33 13.07 -12.71
CA ILE A 292 10.16 13.33 -13.57
C ILE A 292 10.60 13.68 -15.01
N GLN A 293 11.62 14.54 -15.16
CA GLN A 293 12.18 14.87 -16.46
C GLN A 293 12.75 13.65 -17.20
N ARG A 294 13.48 12.78 -16.48
CA ARG A 294 14.05 11.56 -17.05
C ARG A 294 12.96 10.58 -17.48
N LEU A 295 11.93 10.37 -16.66
CA LEU A 295 10.79 9.55 -17.02
C LEU A 295 10.10 10.07 -18.27
N SER A 296 9.79 11.37 -18.35
CA SER A 296 9.20 11.96 -19.54
C SER A 296 10.03 11.72 -20.80
N ARG A 297 11.34 11.97 -20.71
CA ARG A 297 12.26 11.76 -21.83
C ARG A 297 12.34 10.30 -22.28
N LEU A 298 12.44 9.36 -21.35
CA LEU A 298 12.62 7.94 -21.63
C LEU A 298 11.35 7.26 -22.12
N THR A 299 10.19 7.68 -21.63
CA THR A 299 8.90 7.10 -22.01
C THR A 299 8.25 7.79 -23.21
N GLY A 300 8.65 9.03 -23.50
CA GLY A 300 7.98 9.89 -24.48
C GLY A 300 6.61 10.41 -24.02
N LEU A 301 6.24 10.16 -22.76
CA LEU A 301 4.97 10.58 -22.17
C LEU A 301 5.20 11.68 -21.13
N GLN A 302 4.26 12.60 -21.02
CA GLN A 302 4.30 13.59 -19.93
C GLN A 302 3.72 12.97 -18.68
N PRO A 303 4.52 12.83 -17.59
CA PRO A 303 3.98 12.39 -16.32
C PRO A 303 2.92 13.36 -15.81
N SER A 304 1.79 12.82 -15.36
CA SER A 304 0.70 13.59 -14.75
C SER A 304 0.41 13.05 -13.36
N ASN A 305 0.27 13.96 -12.41
CA ASN A 305 -0.24 13.67 -11.08
C ASN A 305 -1.64 14.31 -10.85
N VAL A 306 -2.23 14.89 -11.90
CA VAL A 306 -3.46 15.68 -11.82
C VAL A 306 -4.57 14.98 -12.60
N LEU A 307 -5.25 14.05 -11.96
CA LEU A 307 -6.45 13.39 -12.50
C LEU A 307 -7.59 13.37 -11.45
N GLY A 308 -7.67 14.40 -10.61
CA GLY A 308 -8.72 14.54 -9.60
C GLY A 308 -8.34 14.03 -8.21
N LEU A 309 -7.29 13.20 -8.07
CA LEU A 309 -6.73 12.79 -6.77
C LEU A 309 -5.31 13.35 -6.61
N SER A 310 -5.03 14.00 -5.49
CA SER A 310 -3.66 14.40 -5.18
C SER A 310 -2.77 13.18 -4.95
N ALA A 311 -1.51 13.26 -5.35
CA ALA A 311 -0.55 12.16 -5.16
C ALA A 311 -0.40 11.76 -3.68
N ALA A 312 -0.44 12.73 -2.76
CA ALA A 312 -0.35 12.51 -1.32
C ALA A 312 -1.59 11.79 -0.76
N ALA A 313 -2.80 12.12 -1.24
CA ALA A 313 -4.05 11.57 -0.73
C ALA A 313 -4.45 10.23 -1.39
N LYS A 314 -3.81 9.83 -2.49
CA LYS A 314 -4.20 8.67 -3.31
C LYS A 314 -4.36 7.40 -2.48
N GLU A 315 -3.40 7.10 -1.59
CA GLU A 315 -3.44 5.88 -0.77
C GLU A 315 -4.55 5.94 0.28
N ALA A 316 -4.83 7.10 0.86
CA ALA A 316 -5.93 7.24 1.81
C ALA A 316 -7.31 7.09 1.13
N TYR A 317 -7.49 7.60 -0.09
CA TYR A 317 -8.70 7.35 -0.88
C TYR A 317 -8.81 5.91 -1.39
N LEU A 318 -7.71 5.25 -1.66
CA LEU A 318 -7.70 3.81 -1.92
C LEU A 318 -8.29 3.02 -0.73
N MET A 319 -7.93 3.38 0.50
CA MET A 319 -8.50 2.73 1.68
C MET A 319 -10.02 2.93 1.74
N ALA A 320 -10.50 4.13 1.44
CA ALA A 320 -11.93 4.39 1.37
C ALA A 320 -12.62 3.53 0.29
N LEU A 321 -12.02 3.40 -0.90
CA LEU A 321 -12.53 2.52 -1.97
C LEU A 321 -12.59 1.05 -1.53
N ILE A 322 -11.52 0.53 -0.93
CA ILE A 322 -11.50 -0.84 -0.41
C ILE A 322 -12.60 -1.02 0.65
N GLY A 323 -12.79 -0.03 1.51
CA GLY A 323 -13.85 -0.02 2.50
C GLY A 323 -15.24 -0.14 1.88
N TRP A 324 -15.51 0.67 0.85
CA TRP A 324 -16.77 0.61 0.13
C TRP A 324 -17.00 -0.75 -0.54
N LEU A 325 -15.98 -1.27 -1.24
CA LEU A 325 -16.04 -2.59 -1.87
C LEU A 325 -16.35 -3.70 -0.83
N SER A 326 -15.58 -3.72 0.26
CA SER A 326 -15.73 -4.73 1.32
C SER A 326 -17.09 -4.63 2.04
N TRP A 327 -17.59 -3.41 2.26
CA TRP A 327 -18.90 -3.18 2.85
C TRP A 327 -20.03 -3.77 2.01
N HIS A 328 -19.87 -3.81 0.69
CA HIS A 328 -20.81 -4.38 -0.27
C HIS A 328 -20.50 -5.83 -0.65
N GLY A 329 -19.53 -6.48 0.04
CA GLY A 329 -19.16 -7.86 -0.23
C GLY A 329 -18.44 -8.06 -1.57
N LEU A 330 -17.85 -6.99 -2.11
CA LEU A 330 -17.13 -7.01 -3.38
C LEU A 330 -15.63 -7.23 -3.16
N PRO A 331 -14.92 -7.88 -4.11
CA PRO A 331 -13.48 -8.06 -4.01
C PRO A 331 -12.73 -6.73 -3.96
N GLY A 332 -11.72 -6.67 -3.08
CA GLY A 332 -10.86 -5.49 -2.91
C GLY A 332 -9.57 -5.52 -3.72
N VAL A 333 -9.37 -6.52 -4.59
CA VAL A 333 -8.20 -6.68 -5.47
C VAL A 333 -8.65 -6.73 -6.92
N ALA A 334 -7.99 -5.94 -7.77
CA ALA A 334 -8.23 -5.98 -9.22
C ALA A 334 -7.89 -7.36 -9.81
N SER A 335 -8.66 -7.78 -10.79
CA SER A 335 -8.43 -9.03 -11.51
C SER A 335 -8.14 -8.76 -12.98
N GLY A 336 -7.12 -9.42 -13.49
CA GLY A 336 -6.79 -9.50 -14.91
C GLY A 336 -7.27 -10.83 -15.53
N PRO A 337 -6.92 -11.12 -16.78
CA PRO A 337 -7.32 -12.34 -17.47
C PRO A 337 -6.85 -13.63 -16.80
N THR A 338 -5.78 -13.58 -16.04
CA THR A 338 -5.19 -14.74 -15.33
C THR A 338 -5.62 -14.85 -13.88
N GLY A 339 -6.49 -13.96 -13.40
CA GLY A 339 -6.95 -13.89 -12.02
C GLY A 339 -6.52 -12.61 -11.31
N PRO A 340 -6.60 -12.58 -9.98
CA PRO A 340 -6.18 -11.43 -9.19
C PRO A 340 -4.74 -11.02 -9.47
N VAL A 341 -4.49 -9.71 -9.62
CA VAL A 341 -3.15 -9.15 -9.94
C VAL A 341 -2.11 -9.39 -8.84
N THR A 342 -2.55 -9.75 -7.64
CA THR A 342 -1.71 -10.15 -6.51
C THR A 342 -1.22 -11.60 -6.59
N GLY A 343 -1.70 -12.37 -7.56
CA GLY A 343 -1.40 -13.80 -7.68
C GLY A 343 -2.27 -14.70 -6.80
N ALA A 344 -3.28 -14.17 -6.13
CA ALA A 344 -4.24 -14.98 -5.36
C ALA A 344 -5.04 -15.93 -6.29
N THR A 345 -5.48 -17.06 -5.76
CA THR A 345 -6.28 -18.06 -6.51
C THR A 345 -7.69 -17.56 -6.84
N HIS A 346 -8.19 -16.61 -6.08
CA HIS A 346 -9.48 -15.93 -6.29
C HIS A 346 -9.43 -14.54 -5.66
N ALA A 347 -10.26 -13.64 -6.17
CA ALA A 347 -10.38 -12.29 -5.64
C ALA A 347 -11.18 -12.32 -4.33
N ALA A 348 -10.55 -11.88 -3.24
CA ALA A 348 -11.13 -11.90 -1.89
C ALA A 348 -11.79 -10.56 -1.54
N VAL A 349 -12.84 -10.62 -0.72
CA VAL A 349 -13.32 -9.47 0.05
C VAL A 349 -12.32 -9.19 1.15
N LEU A 350 -11.83 -7.96 1.24
CA LEU A 350 -10.73 -7.61 2.13
C LEU A 350 -11.20 -7.07 3.46
N GLY A 351 -10.42 -7.37 4.50
CA GLY A 351 -10.57 -6.79 5.83
C GLY A 351 -11.51 -7.53 6.77
N SER A 352 -11.45 -7.11 8.02
CA SER A 352 -12.28 -7.58 9.13
C SER A 352 -12.97 -6.40 9.79
N LEU A 353 -14.26 -6.53 10.10
CA LEU A 353 -15.08 -5.46 10.66
C LEU A 353 -15.12 -5.52 12.19
N THR A 354 -14.90 -4.39 12.84
CA THR A 354 -14.98 -4.22 14.31
C THR A 354 -15.94 -3.09 14.67
N PRO A 355 -16.99 -3.31 15.47
CA PRO A 355 -17.52 -4.65 15.83
C PRO A 355 -18.03 -5.40 14.59
N PRO A 356 -18.16 -6.72 14.65
CA PRO A 356 -18.69 -7.48 13.53
C PRO A 356 -20.13 -7.06 13.25
N ARG A 357 -20.53 -7.05 11.99
CA ARG A 357 -21.92 -6.78 11.61
C ARG A 357 -22.78 -7.94 12.07
N ALA A 358 -23.89 -7.66 12.73
CA ALA A 358 -24.83 -8.68 13.16
C ALA A 358 -25.39 -9.44 11.95
N ALA A 359 -25.21 -10.76 11.93
CA ALA A 359 -25.77 -11.60 10.88
C ALA A 359 -27.28 -11.80 11.04
N ALA A 360 -27.76 -11.74 12.28
CA ALA A 360 -29.19 -11.79 12.63
C ALA A 360 -29.41 -11.03 13.94
N GLU A 361 -30.55 -10.35 14.04
CA GLU A 361 -30.96 -9.71 15.29
C GLU A 361 -31.77 -10.69 16.10
N LEU A 362 -31.44 -10.80 17.40
CA LEU A 362 -32.27 -11.51 18.36
C LEU A 362 -33.24 -10.52 19.01
N ALA A 363 -34.50 -10.90 19.13
CA ALA A 363 -35.51 -10.08 19.79
C ALA A 363 -35.16 -9.77 21.26
N GLN A 364 -34.39 -10.64 21.90
CA GLN A 364 -33.92 -10.49 23.27
C GLN A 364 -32.56 -11.19 23.47
N ALA A 365 -31.68 -10.55 24.23
CA ALA A 365 -30.41 -11.17 24.60
C ALA A 365 -30.66 -12.36 25.56
N PRO A 366 -29.96 -13.49 25.43
CA PRO A 366 -30.07 -14.61 26.32
C PRO A 366 -29.53 -14.25 27.71
N THR A 367 -30.29 -14.57 28.73
CA THR A 367 -29.90 -14.42 30.15
C THR A 367 -29.46 -15.73 30.79
N ARG A 368 -29.58 -16.85 30.07
CA ARG A 368 -29.23 -18.18 30.54
C ARG A 368 -28.68 -19.05 29.43
N LEU A 369 -27.62 -19.78 29.71
CA LEU A 369 -27.07 -20.84 28.86
C LEU A 369 -27.37 -22.21 29.50
N VAL A 370 -27.90 -23.15 28.73
CA VAL A 370 -28.01 -24.57 29.10
C VAL A 370 -27.09 -25.35 28.17
N VAL A 371 -26.19 -26.12 28.75
CA VAL A 371 -25.31 -27.03 28.01
C VAL A 371 -25.90 -28.43 28.09
N GLU A 372 -26.30 -28.98 26.96
CA GLU A 372 -26.71 -30.38 26.84
C GLU A 372 -25.61 -31.16 26.16
N THR A 373 -25.22 -32.30 26.75
CA THR A 373 -24.32 -33.23 26.08
C THR A 373 -25.13 -34.07 25.11
N ALA A 374 -24.71 -34.14 23.82
CA ALA A 374 -25.29 -35.08 22.87
C ALA A 374 -25.08 -36.50 23.40
N GLY A 375 -26.12 -37.10 23.93
CA GLY A 375 -26.11 -38.51 24.32
C GLY A 375 -25.81 -39.37 23.11
N VAL A 376 -24.88 -40.30 23.27
CA VAL A 376 -24.66 -41.37 22.28
C VAL A 376 -25.91 -42.25 22.30
N GLY A 377 -26.79 -42.05 21.33
CA GLY A 377 -27.95 -42.90 21.04
C GLY A 377 -29.32 -42.34 21.48
N ASN A 378 -30.02 -41.68 20.58
CA ASN A 378 -31.32 -42.10 20.07
C ASN A 378 -31.88 -41.06 19.09
N GLY A 379 -32.47 -41.59 18.04
CA GLY A 379 -32.91 -40.92 16.85
C GLY A 379 -33.83 -39.72 17.01
N ALA A 380 -33.81 -38.94 15.98
CA ALA A 380 -34.85 -38.04 15.47
C ALA A 380 -35.50 -37.11 16.50
N ARG A 381 -34.92 -35.92 16.68
CA ARG A 381 -35.78 -34.76 16.96
C ARG A 381 -35.88 -33.89 15.70
N SER A 382 -37.13 -33.81 15.29
CA SER A 382 -37.66 -32.99 14.22
C SER A 382 -36.99 -31.60 14.17
N ALA A 383 -36.40 -31.25 13.06
CA ALA A 383 -36.08 -29.88 12.70
C ALA A 383 -37.38 -29.09 12.55
N ALA A 384 -37.78 -28.39 13.59
CA ALA A 384 -38.80 -27.34 13.51
C ALA A 384 -38.12 -26.03 13.92
N GLY A 385 -37.68 -25.27 12.96
CA GLY A 385 -37.09 -23.98 13.11
C GLY A 385 -36.49 -23.55 11.78
N GLY A 386 -37.38 -23.31 10.80
CA GLY A 386 -36.97 -22.82 9.48
C GLY A 386 -36.34 -21.45 9.58
N LEU A 387 -35.24 -21.30 8.86
CA LEU A 387 -34.72 -20.03 8.44
C LEU A 387 -35.78 -19.33 7.56
N ALA A 388 -36.28 -18.20 8.03
CA ALA A 388 -36.97 -17.19 7.22
C ALA A 388 -36.09 -15.94 7.14
#